data_13a2728b099016ba1fc989e4feaf2400
#
_entry.id   13a2728b099016ba1fc989e4feaf2400
#
_cell.length_a   1.000
_cell.length_b   1.000
_cell.length_c   1.000
_cell.angle_alpha   90.00
_cell.angle_beta   90.00
_cell.angle_gamma   90.00
#
_symmetry.space_group_name_H-M   'P 1'
#
loop_
_entity.id
_entity.type
_entity.pdbx_description
1 polymer ?
#
loop_
_entity_poly.entity_id
_entity_poly.type
_entity_poly.pdbx_seq_one_letter_code
_entity_poly.pdbx_strand_id
1 'polypeptide(L)'
;MEKRSGPMSSEIAEKLSQQTSQLVSEFEKRLDAFSQRDDLMGLTIGVSSAEASSLAREYFGEGEHIATGVDGSRDYDERLQMMLFYSNATAYSCPFTVGEDVKFELKEARREAKLSATSAIPLWLEDVASVMPDLPEGDIELEHSIERIPNAFMTLGELYLALKAVEKSRVIFLDRPISGTHSTLSRDYRLLLKSRASSNLTELVFGGSRVSSLDLKLGISLGAPWVPIPARPRFLKYSVLRSLMESDLSFSQLASALLVERRDLDKAVASLRKLDAQFDGALLSDSSGSSVKLRDEVRSYWQRLTTLASNYAKLVFEVGAHPLLLPKDRWLTVFDVSTVSLLLLEHLCEVAQKRRALLIGIAKDTTATDITRAALPFAEESGYIRPRSPVPRINNDKAFLSILSSTNLSIRTPWRTFGYDACFSTMRWRDEKRPNFFAARKVVSREGLFTRGFFQLRTLRTDPHLRSSVFFFDRVLDGRYDTTANRLEVEEKGGAAEVRPYFEPREGASLSNLALHILSMTDNPEVSEAFGHNQLLYLADKAVKTEVRLMRSSLRGVADLRVGRMSRRKLVSGVVSTFREQRLESEEARVRGAASYGD
;
A
#
# COMPACT_ATOMS: atom_id res chain seq x y z
N MET A 1 -51.40 -3.26 -19.14
CA MET A 1 -50.62 -3.60 -20.35
C MET A 1 -49.55 -4.62 -19.92
N GLU A 2 -49.85 -5.93 -20.03
CA GLU A 2 -48.88 -6.99 -19.76
C GLU A 2 -47.85 -6.99 -20.88
N LYS A 3 -46.60 -6.67 -20.50
CA LYS A 3 -45.46 -6.91 -21.38
C LYS A 3 -45.25 -8.39 -21.52
N ARG A 4 -45.68 -8.98 -22.65
CA ARG A 4 -45.28 -10.31 -23.08
C ARG A 4 -43.75 -10.31 -23.23
N SER A 5 -43.05 -10.85 -22.23
CA SER A 5 -41.66 -11.26 -22.39
C SER A 5 -41.65 -12.38 -23.43
N GLY A 6 -40.90 -12.22 -24.50
CA GLY A 6 -40.80 -13.23 -25.56
C GLY A 6 -40.22 -14.56 -25.03
N PRO A 7 -40.46 -15.71 -25.70
CA PRO A 7 -40.05 -17.04 -25.22
C PRO A 7 -38.54 -17.16 -24.94
N MET A 8 -37.70 -16.35 -25.56
CA MET A 8 -36.25 -16.38 -25.36
C MET A 8 -35.85 -15.84 -23.97
N SER A 9 -36.59 -14.91 -23.36
CA SER A 9 -36.30 -14.39 -22.03
C SER A 9 -36.62 -15.38 -20.91
N SER A 10 -37.64 -16.22 -21.07
CA SER A 10 -37.98 -17.26 -20.11
C SER A 10 -36.97 -18.42 -20.11
N GLU A 11 -36.49 -18.83 -21.28
CA GLU A 11 -35.49 -19.89 -21.42
C GLU A 11 -34.10 -19.46 -20.84
N ILE A 12 -33.71 -18.19 -21.04
CA ILE A 12 -32.51 -17.65 -20.43
C ILE A 12 -32.64 -17.58 -18.92
N ALA A 13 -33.78 -17.12 -18.39
CA ALA A 13 -34.06 -17.07 -16.96
C ALA A 13 -34.02 -18.48 -16.31
N GLU A 14 -34.56 -19.46 -16.99
CA GLU A 14 -34.57 -20.84 -16.51
C GLU A 14 -33.16 -21.47 -16.50
N LYS A 15 -32.39 -21.29 -17.56
CA LYS A 15 -30.98 -21.69 -17.62
C LYS A 15 -30.14 -20.99 -16.54
N LEU A 16 -30.34 -19.69 -16.33
CA LEU A 16 -29.65 -18.93 -15.29
C LEU A 16 -30.01 -19.46 -13.91
N SER A 17 -31.31 -19.75 -13.66
CA SER A 17 -31.78 -20.31 -12.39
C SER A 17 -31.18 -21.69 -12.12
N GLN A 18 -31.14 -22.58 -13.11
CA GLN A 18 -30.50 -23.90 -12.96
C GLN A 18 -28.99 -23.78 -12.68
N GLN A 19 -28.26 -22.93 -13.43
CA GLN A 19 -26.85 -22.73 -13.22
C GLN A 19 -26.56 -22.13 -11.84
N THR A 20 -27.38 -21.16 -11.41
CA THR A 20 -27.26 -20.56 -10.08
C THR A 20 -27.52 -21.60 -8.98
N SER A 21 -28.56 -22.44 -9.11
CA SER A 21 -28.85 -23.47 -8.13
C SER A 21 -27.72 -24.50 -8.03
N GLN A 22 -27.10 -24.88 -9.15
CA GLN A 22 -25.96 -25.78 -9.15
C GLN A 22 -24.73 -25.15 -8.46
N LEU A 23 -24.44 -23.87 -8.72
CA LEU A 23 -23.36 -23.15 -8.06
C LEU A 23 -23.60 -22.99 -6.55
N VAL A 24 -24.85 -22.71 -6.14
CA VAL A 24 -25.23 -22.61 -4.72
C VAL A 24 -25.02 -23.96 -4.02
N SER A 25 -25.48 -25.06 -4.62
CA SER A 25 -25.28 -26.39 -4.03
C SER A 25 -23.81 -26.79 -3.91
N GLU A 26 -22.98 -26.39 -4.88
CA GLU A 26 -21.53 -26.60 -4.77
C GLU A 26 -20.89 -25.74 -3.70
N PHE A 27 -21.37 -24.51 -3.54
CA PHE A 27 -20.93 -23.63 -2.48
C PHE A 27 -21.33 -24.13 -1.09
N GLU A 28 -22.56 -24.63 -0.93
CA GLU A 28 -23.02 -25.26 0.31
C GLU A 28 -22.14 -26.45 0.73
N LYS A 29 -21.78 -27.34 -0.21
CA LYS A 29 -20.81 -28.41 0.06
C LYS A 29 -19.46 -27.91 0.55
N ARG A 30 -19.00 -26.77 0.01
CA ARG A 30 -17.75 -26.13 0.48
C ARG A 30 -17.91 -25.54 1.87
N LEU A 31 -19.08 -24.97 2.19
CA LEU A 31 -19.40 -24.49 3.54
C LEU A 31 -19.42 -25.62 4.56
N ASP A 32 -20.01 -26.75 4.20
CA ASP A 32 -20.06 -27.95 5.05
C ASP A 32 -18.65 -28.45 5.40
N ALA A 33 -17.70 -28.33 4.47
CA ALA A 33 -16.28 -28.66 4.73
C ALA A 33 -15.61 -27.77 5.78
N PHE A 34 -16.20 -26.63 6.11
CA PHE A 34 -15.75 -25.73 7.20
C PHE A 34 -16.53 -25.94 8.49
N SER A 35 -17.66 -26.64 8.45
CA SER A 35 -18.44 -26.90 9.67
C SER A 35 -17.60 -27.74 10.63
N GLN A 36 -17.65 -27.40 11.93
CA GLN A 36 -16.94 -28.10 13.01
C GLN A 36 -15.38 -28.11 12.88
N ARG A 37 -14.80 -27.14 12.16
CA ARG A 37 -13.34 -27.00 12.01
C ARG A 37 -12.72 -26.23 13.19
N ASP A 38 -12.93 -26.74 14.42
CA ASP A 38 -12.32 -26.17 15.63
C ASP A 38 -10.78 -26.24 15.61
N ASP A 39 -10.24 -27.18 14.83
CA ASP A 39 -8.81 -27.32 14.58
C ASP A 39 -8.19 -26.09 13.86
N LEU A 40 -9.01 -25.29 13.19
CA LEU A 40 -8.59 -24.05 12.53
C LEU A 40 -8.78 -22.80 13.40
N MET A 41 -9.33 -22.92 14.60
CA MET A 41 -9.47 -21.76 15.51
C MET A 41 -8.13 -21.10 15.84
N GLY A 42 -7.03 -21.85 15.81
CA GLY A 42 -5.68 -21.31 15.97
C GLY A 42 -5.27 -20.27 14.93
N LEU A 43 -6.04 -20.10 13.83
CA LEU A 43 -5.85 -19.01 12.86
C LEU A 43 -6.28 -17.65 13.40
N THR A 44 -7.19 -17.62 14.37
CA THR A 44 -7.77 -16.41 14.91
C THR A 44 -7.30 -16.18 16.34
N ILE A 45 -6.93 -14.95 16.63
CA ILE A 45 -6.41 -14.50 17.93
C ILE A 45 -7.35 -13.39 18.42
N GLY A 46 -7.97 -13.62 19.58
CA GLY A 46 -8.66 -12.58 20.34
C GLY A 46 -7.66 -11.75 21.14
N VAL A 47 -8.07 -10.56 21.54
CA VAL A 47 -7.21 -9.66 22.31
C VAL A 47 -7.85 -9.32 23.65
N SER A 48 -7.08 -9.46 24.72
CA SER A 48 -7.45 -8.96 26.04
C SER A 48 -7.32 -7.43 26.06
N SER A 49 -8.39 -6.73 26.45
CA SER A 49 -8.38 -5.27 26.60
C SER A 49 -7.31 -4.80 27.59
N ALA A 50 -7.15 -5.50 28.69
CA ALA A 50 -6.16 -5.17 29.72
C ALA A 50 -4.72 -5.27 29.22
N GLU A 51 -4.38 -6.34 28.48
CA GLU A 51 -3.06 -6.50 27.87
C GLU A 51 -2.80 -5.42 26.81
N ALA A 52 -3.78 -5.14 25.96
CA ALA A 52 -3.67 -4.12 24.93
C ALA A 52 -3.53 -2.70 25.54
N SER A 53 -4.25 -2.39 26.61
CA SER A 53 -4.13 -1.11 27.34
C SER A 53 -2.76 -0.98 28.02
N SER A 54 -2.24 -2.07 28.59
CA SER A 54 -0.88 -2.09 29.14
C SER A 54 0.17 -1.80 28.05
N LEU A 55 0.05 -2.45 26.91
CA LEU A 55 0.94 -2.23 25.75
C LEU A 55 0.79 -0.81 25.18
N ALA A 56 -0.43 -0.24 25.20
CA ALA A 56 -0.67 1.14 24.79
C ALA A 56 0.08 2.15 25.67
N ARG A 57 0.06 1.95 27.00
CA ARG A 57 0.83 2.78 27.95
C ARG A 57 2.34 2.69 27.67
N GLU A 58 2.84 1.50 27.43
CA GLU A 58 4.25 1.30 27.10
C GLU A 58 4.64 1.96 25.78
N TYR A 59 3.81 1.80 24.75
CA TYR A 59 4.12 2.24 23.41
C TYR A 59 3.90 3.74 23.19
N PHE A 60 2.74 4.27 23.58
CA PHE A 60 2.39 5.68 23.39
C PHE A 60 2.76 6.58 24.58
N GLY A 61 2.81 6.03 25.79
CA GLY A 61 2.78 6.78 27.05
C GLY A 61 1.35 7.08 27.50
N GLU A 62 1.19 7.40 28.78
CA GLU A 62 -0.09 7.85 29.33
C GLU A 62 -0.41 9.29 28.88
N GLY A 63 -1.70 9.61 28.77
CA GLY A 63 -2.20 10.96 28.45
C GLY A 63 -3.03 11.02 27.19
N GLU A 64 -3.23 12.25 26.71
CA GLU A 64 -4.01 12.53 25.51
C GLU A 64 -3.14 12.45 24.25
N HIS A 65 -3.69 11.82 23.24
CA HIS A 65 -3.07 11.60 21.94
C HIS A 65 -4.07 11.85 20.81
N ILE A 66 -3.60 11.90 19.58
CA ILE A 66 -4.41 12.07 18.36
C ILE A 66 -4.28 10.84 17.48
N ALA A 67 -5.41 10.37 16.95
CA ALA A 67 -5.47 9.40 15.87
C ALA A 67 -5.99 10.08 14.60
N THR A 68 -5.44 9.71 13.45
CA THR A 68 -5.79 10.29 12.15
C THR A 68 -6.01 9.20 11.11
N GLY A 69 -7.14 9.28 10.40
CA GLY A 69 -7.42 8.48 9.22
C GLY A 69 -7.25 9.31 7.96
N VAL A 70 -6.55 8.77 6.97
CA VAL A 70 -6.28 9.41 5.68
C VAL A 70 -6.81 8.54 4.56
N ASP A 71 -7.57 9.15 3.67
CA ASP A 71 -8.10 8.49 2.47
C ASP A 71 -8.05 9.43 1.27
N GLY A 72 -7.99 8.85 0.08
CA GLY A 72 -7.93 9.57 -1.18
C GLY A 72 -8.96 9.08 -2.19
N SER A 73 -9.31 9.95 -3.11
CA SER A 73 -10.15 9.62 -4.25
C SER A 73 -9.62 10.29 -5.52
N ARG A 74 -9.95 9.71 -6.65
CA ARG A 74 -9.50 10.17 -7.95
C ARG A 74 -10.59 10.03 -8.99
N ASP A 75 -10.46 10.81 -10.06
CA ASP A 75 -11.27 10.66 -11.26
C ASP A 75 -10.54 11.32 -12.44
N TYR A 76 -11.07 11.19 -13.64
CA TYR A 76 -10.60 11.91 -14.82
C TYR A 76 -11.76 12.23 -15.75
N ASP A 77 -11.55 13.22 -16.60
CA ASP A 77 -12.49 13.66 -17.61
C ASP A 77 -11.79 13.69 -18.97
N GLU A 78 -12.32 12.96 -19.93
CA GLU A 78 -11.78 12.92 -21.28
C GLU A 78 -12.47 13.96 -22.14
N ARG A 79 -11.69 14.80 -22.83
CA ARG A 79 -12.09 15.72 -23.86
C ARG A 79 -11.43 15.32 -25.17
N LEU A 80 -11.96 15.76 -26.32
CA LEU A 80 -11.50 15.31 -27.65
C LEU A 80 -9.98 15.25 -27.85
N GLN A 81 -9.21 16.13 -27.22
CA GLN A 81 -7.75 16.17 -27.31
C GLN A 81 -7.06 16.43 -25.97
N MET A 82 -7.80 16.42 -24.87
CA MET A 82 -7.28 16.74 -23.56
C MET A 82 -7.85 15.79 -22.51
N MET A 83 -6.99 15.27 -21.67
CA MET A 83 -7.33 14.55 -20.46
C MET A 83 -7.17 15.49 -19.26
N LEU A 84 -8.15 15.50 -18.39
CA LEU A 84 -8.11 16.25 -17.16
C LEU A 84 -8.17 15.26 -15.99
N PHE A 85 -7.03 15.02 -15.40
CA PHE A 85 -6.90 14.14 -14.23
C PHE A 85 -7.04 14.96 -12.96
N TYR A 86 -7.68 14.40 -11.95
CA TYR A 86 -7.77 15.02 -10.64
C TYR A 86 -7.75 13.97 -9.53
N SER A 87 -7.13 14.35 -8.44
CA SER A 87 -7.07 13.56 -7.23
C SER A 87 -7.21 14.45 -6.01
N ASN A 88 -7.79 13.88 -4.98
CA ASN A 88 -7.92 14.50 -3.68
C ASN A 88 -7.61 13.50 -2.59
N ALA A 89 -6.97 13.95 -1.52
CA ALA A 89 -6.82 13.22 -0.29
C ALA A 89 -7.18 14.13 0.89
N THR A 90 -7.78 13.56 1.93
CA THR A 90 -8.14 14.29 3.14
C THR A 90 -7.92 13.46 4.39
N ALA A 91 -7.85 14.13 5.54
CA ALA A 91 -7.64 13.49 6.81
C ALA A 91 -8.72 13.89 7.82
N TYR A 92 -9.14 12.90 8.62
CA TYR A 92 -9.99 13.09 9.80
C TYR A 92 -9.23 12.65 11.04
N SER A 93 -9.29 13.47 12.09
CA SER A 93 -8.60 13.20 13.34
C SER A 93 -9.57 13.20 14.51
N CYS A 94 -9.30 12.38 15.52
CA CYS A 94 -9.97 12.44 16.79
C CYS A 94 -8.97 12.28 17.95
N PRO A 95 -9.23 12.88 19.12
CA PRO A 95 -8.44 12.63 20.31
C PRO A 95 -8.72 11.23 20.87
N PHE A 96 -7.72 10.67 21.53
CA PHE A 96 -7.87 9.48 22.36
C PHE A 96 -6.98 9.59 23.59
N THR A 97 -7.40 8.95 24.68
CA THR A 97 -6.68 8.96 25.94
C THR A 97 -6.18 7.55 26.26
N VAL A 98 -4.94 7.46 26.72
CA VAL A 98 -4.30 6.25 27.24
C VAL A 98 -4.16 6.39 28.75
N GLY A 99 -4.83 5.50 29.47
CA GLY A 99 -4.82 5.42 30.93
C GLY A 99 -4.93 3.95 31.38
N GLU A 100 -5.84 3.66 32.32
CA GLU A 100 -6.19 2.26 32.64
C GLU A 100 -6.75 1.55 31.42
N ASP A 101 -7.58 2.28 30.63
CA ASP A 101 -8.10 1.85 29.34
C ASP A 101 -7.73 2.86 28.24
N VAL A 102 -7.82 2.40 26.98
CA VAL A 102 -7.72 3.27 25.80
C VAL A 102 -9.13 3.74 25.43
N LYS A 103 -9.34 5.06 25.34
CA LYS A 103 -10.66 5.65 25.02
C LYS A 103 -10.54 6.62 23.86
N PHE A 104 -11.39 6.45 22.85
CA PHE A 104 -11.48 7.32 21.68
C PHE A 104 -12.70 8.23 21.77
N GLU A 105 -12.50 9.53 21.57
CA GLU A 105 -13.58 10.53 21.52
C GLU A 105 -14.11 10.65 20.08
N LEU A 106 -14.74 9.59 19.57
CA LEU A 106 -15.17 9.50 18.16
C LEU A 106 -16.21 10.57 17.78
N LYS A 107 -16.95 11.14 18.74
CA LYS A 107 -17.88 12.25 18.52
C LYS A 107 -17.15 13.56 18.22
N GLU A 108 -15.89 13.68 18.61
CA GLU A 108 -15.03 14.81 18.31
C GLU A 108 -14.23 14.63 17.01
N ALA A 109 -14.50 13.56 16.26
CA ALA A 109 -13.86 13.33 14.98
C ALA A 109 -14.14 14.50 14.03
N ARG A 110 -13.07 15.16 13.57
CA ARG A 110 -13.16 16.34 12.73
C ARG A 110 -12.20 16.27 11.56
N ARG A 111 -12.60 16.94 10.49
CA ARG A 111 -11.73 17.13 9.35
C ARG A 111 -10.60 18.09 9.72
N GLU A 112 -9.38 17.71 9.38
CA GLU A 112 -8.22 18.57 9.55
C GLU A 112 -8.05 19.48 8.33
N ALA A 113 -8.44 20.75 8.47
CA ALA A 113 -8.43 21.74 7.38
C ALA A 113 -7.05 21.89 6.71
N LYS A 114 -5.97 21.70 7.46
CA LYS A 114 -4.58 21.76 6.95
C LYS A 114 -4.10 20.44 6.33
N LEU A 115 -4.87 19.36 6.45
CA LEU A 115 -4.59 18.05 5.91
C LEU A 115 -5.55 17.72 4.76
N SER A 116 -5.45 18.49 3.69
CA SER A 116 -6.11 18.25 2.41
C SER A 116 -5.08 18.44 1.29
N ALA A 117 -5.03 17.50 0.36
CA ALA A 117 -4.12 17.51 -0.77
C ALA A 117 -4.92 17.30 -2.06
N THR A 118 -4.96 18.32 -2.90
CA THR A 118 -5.75 18.33 -4.12
C THR A 118 -4.85 18.62 -5.31
N SER A 119 -4.98 17.85 -6.38
CA SER A 119 -4.31 18.13 -7.65
C SER A 119 -5.24 18.01 -8.85
N ALA A 120 -5.03 18.87 -9.84
CA ALA A 120 -5.67 18.81 -11.14
C ALA A 120 -4.60 18.91 -12.23
N ILE A 121 -4.58 17.97 -13.17
CA ILE A 121 -3.49 17.79 -14.13
C ILE A 121 -4.09 17.72 -15.52
N PRO A 122 -4.08 18.81 -16.27
CA PRO A 122 -4.44 18.80 -17.68
C PRO A 122 -3.29 18.25 -18.52
N LEU A 123 -3.57 17.29 -19.39
CA LEU A 123 -2.65 16.76 -20.37
C LEU A 123 -3.29 16.72 -21.75
N TRP A 124 -2.55 17.08 -22.79
CA TRP A 124 -2.97 16.76 -24.15
C TRP A 124 -2.86 15.26 -24.39
N LEU A 125 -3.73 14.68 -25.20
CA LEU A 125 -3.68 13.25 -25.52
C LEU A 125 -2.33 12.84 -26.12
N GLU A 126 -1.72 13.72 -26.91
CA GLU A 126 -0.39 13.51 -27.48
C GLU A 126 0.73 13.48 -26.43
N ASP A 127 0.56 14.19 -25.30
CA ASP A 127 1.55 14.24 -24.21
C ASP A 127 1.38 13.09 -23.22
N VAL A 128 0.26 12.36 -23.23
CA VAL A 128 0.04 11.21 -22.34
C VAL A 128 1.12 10.16 -22.53
N ALA A 129 1.55 9.92 -23.76
CA ALA A 129 2.65 8.98 -24.06
C ALA A 129 3.98 9.43 -23.42
N SER A 130 4.24 10.73 -23.36
CA SER A 130 5.47 11.29 -22.77
C SER A 130 5.53 11.14 -21.24
N VAL A 131 4.36 11.08 -20.61
CA VAL A 131 4.21 10.90 -19.16
C VAL A 131 4.20 9.41 -18.78
N MET A 132 3.80 8.56 -19.73
CA MET A 132 3.81 7.11 -19.56
C MET A 132 5.14 6.55 -20.08
N PRO A 133 5.95 5.92 -19.24
CA PRO A 133 7.20 5.33 -19.70
C PRO A 133 6.94 4.17 -20.64
N ASP A 134 7.89 3.94 -21.58
CA ASP A 134 7.90 2.77 -22.43
C ASP A 134 7.85 1.50 -21.57
N LEU A 135 6.74 0.81 -21.61
CA LEU A 135 6.60 -0.50 -21.00
C LEU A 135 7.02 -1.57 -22.01
N PRO A 136 7.60 -2.68 -21.56
CA PRO A 136 7.89 -3.80 -22.47
C PRO A 136 6.62 -4.22 -23.21
N GLU A 137 6.73 -4.41 -24.51
CA GLU A 137 5.62 -4.87 -25.35
C GLU A 137 4.90 -6.06 -24.71
N GLY A 138 3.61 -5.94 -24.50
CA GLY A 138 2.71 -7.02 -24.05
C GLY A 138 2.05 -6.88 -22.70
N ASP A 139 2.30 -5.84 -21.90
CA ASP A 139 1.86 -5.85 -20.50
C ASP A 139 0.70 -4.92 -20.13
N ILE A 140 0.21 -4.01 -20.99
CA ILE A 140 -0.88 -3.08 -20.55
C ILE A 140 -1.74 -2.62 -21.72
N GLU A 141 -3.05 -2.82 -21.61
CA GLU A 141 -4.08 -2.13 -22.39
C GLU A 141 -4.06 -0.62 -22.06
N LEU A 142 -4.21 0.22 -23.08
CA LEU A 142 -4.08 1.69 -22.99
C LEU A 142 -5.01 2.30 -21.92
N GLU A 143 -6.22 1.78 -21.77
CA GLU A 143 -7.18 2.24 -20.77
C GLU A 143 -6.69 2.04 -19.32
N HIS A 144 -6.06 0.91 -19.03
CA HIS A 144 -5.45 0.65 -17.72
C HIS A 144 -4.24 1.53 -17.44
N SER A 145 -3.57 2.03 -18.49
CA SER A 145 -2.41 2.90 -18.32
C SER A 145 -2.81 4.33 -17.96
N ILE A 146 -3.89 4.86 -18.52
CA ILE A 146 -4.38 6.22 -18.23
C ILE A 146 -4.75 6.39 -16.74
N GLU A 147 -5.42 5.41 -16.16
CA GLU A 147 -5.78 5.44 -14.74
C GLU A 147 -4.59 5.47 -13.77
N ARG A 148 -3.40 5.12 -14.24
CA ARG A 148 -2.18 5.17 -13.40
C ARG A 148 -1.78 6.59 -13.02
N ILE A 149 -2.08 7.58 -13.89
CA ILE A 149 -1.74 8.98 -13.62
C ILE A 149 -2.48 9.49 -12.36
N PRO A 150 -3.83 9.52 -12.32
CA PRO A 150 -4.53 10.00 -11.15
C PRO A 150 -4.29 9.11 -9.91
N ASN A 151 -4.07 7.80 -10.09
CA ASN A 151 -3.68 6.89 -8.99
C ASN A 151 -2.35 7.27 -8.36
N ALA A 152 -1.34 7.64 -9.15
CA ALA A 152 -0.04 8.03 -8.63
C ALA A 152 -0.14 9.30 -7.77
N PHE A 153 -0.93 10.29 -8.22
CA PHE A 153 -1.13 11.53 -7.46
C PHE A 153 -2.03 11.35 -6.24
N MET A 154 -3.04 10.50 -6.31
CA MET A 154 -3.82 10.12 -5.12
C MET A 154 -2.91 9.47 -4.07
N THR A 155 -2.09 8.51 -4.48
CA THR A 155 -1.11 7.85 -3.59
C THR A 155 -0.12 8.86 -2.99
N LEU A 156 0.42 9.76 -3.81
CA LEU A 156 1.31 10.82 -3.36
C LEU A 156 0.63 11.72 -2.32
N GLY A 157 -0.63 12.12 -2.56
CA GLY A 157 -1.42 12.96 -1.66
C GLY A 157 -1.67 12.30 -0.31
N GLU A 158 -2.11 11.05 -0.30
CA GLU A 158 -2.35 10.31 0.95
C GLU A 158 -1.07 10.16 1.78
N LEU A 159 0.05 9.78 1.14
CA LEU A 159 1.33 9.63 1.84
C LEU A 159 1.88 10.96 2.34
N TYR A 160 1.69 12.04 1.58
CA TYR A 160 2.05 13.40 2.00
C TYR A 160 1.25 13.85 3.22
N LEU A 161 -0.08 13.63 3.23
CA LEU A 161 -0.91 13.96 4.37
C LEU A 161 -0.58 13.12 5.60
N ALA A 162 -0.34 11.82 5.42
CA ALA A 162 0.08 10.94 6.50
C ALA A 162 1.42 11.39 7.12
N LEU A 163 2.38 11.82 6.29
CA LEU A 163 3.66 12.37 6.76
C LEU A 163 3.47 13.68 7.54
N LYS A 164 2.55 14.54 7.13
CA LYS A 164 2.19 15.75 7.91
C LYS A 164 1.44 15.39 9.21
N ALA A 165 0.57 14.39 9.16
CA ALA A 165 -0.22 13.96 10.30
C ALA A 165 0.64 13.31 11.40
N VAL A 166 1.68 12.54 11.03
CA VAL A 166 2.53 11.82 12.00
C VAL A 166 3.31 12.77 12.94
N GLU A 167 3.41 14.05 12.58
CA GLU A 167 4.00 15.05 13.48
C GLU A 167 3.21 15.26 14.77
N LYS A 168 1.89 15.05 14.73
CA LYS A 168 0.97 15.27 15.86
C LYS A 168 0.26 13.99 16.30
N SER A 169 0.05 13.06 15.39
CA SER A 169 -0.74 11.85 15.63
C SER A 169 0.13 10.67 16.08
N ARG A 170 -0.38 9.91 17.03
CA ARG A 170 0.24 8.65 17.50
C ARG A 170 -0.30 7.42 16.82
N VAL A 171 -1.47 7.54 16.19
CA VAL A 171 -2.06 6.49 15.36
C VAL A 171 -2.44 7.08 14.01
N ILE A 172 -2.04 6.41 12.94
CA ILE A 172 -2.38 6.80 11.57
C ILE A 172 -2.97 5.59 10.86
N PHE A 173 -4.16 5.77 10.33
CA PHE A 173 -4.83 4.80 9.47
C PHE A 173 -4.76 5.26 8.02
N LEU A 174 -4.41 4.34 7.13
CA LEU A 174 -4.43 4.55 5.68
C LEU A 174 -5.45 3.60 5.04
N ASP A 175 -6.33 4.10 4.16
CA ASP A 175 -7.27 3.26 3.39
C ASP A 175 -6.55 2.60 2.20
N ARG A 176 -5.42 1.97 2.50
CA ARG A 176 -4.60 1.16 1.59
C ARG A 176 -3.64 0.25 2.33
N PRO A 177 -3.26 -0.89 1.74
CA PRO A 177 -2.21 -1.73 2.32
C PRO A 177 -0.84 -1.05 2.13
N ILE A 178 -0.11 -0.82 3.21
CA ILE A 178 1.23 -0.20 3.21
C ILE A 178 2.21 -1.09 2.46
N SER A 179 2.23 -2.36 2.80
CA SER A 179 3.13 -3.35 2.20
C SER A 179 2.88 -3.58 0.71
N GLY A 180 1.60 -3.59 0.31
CA GLY A 180 1.18 -3.68 -1.10
C GLY A 180 1.60 -2.43 -1.88
N THR A 181 1.39 -1.25 -1.31
CA THR A 181 1.81 0.04 -1.87
C THR A 181 3.32 0.09 -2.03
N HIS A 182 4.09 -0.24 -0.97
CA HIS A 182 5.55 -0.31 -1.02
C HIS A 182 6.05 -1.25 -2.13
N SER A 183 5.45 -2.42 -2.27
CA SER A 183 5.82 -3.40 -3.31
C SER A 183 5.61 -2.86 -4.72
N THR A 184 4.46 -2.22 -4.97
CA THR A 184 4.12 -1.63 -6.27
C THR A 184 5.05 -0.48 -6.61
N LEU A 185 5.22 0.47 -5.70
CA LEU A 185 6.11 1.63 -5.89
C LEU A 185 7.57 1.21 -6.07
N SER A 186 8.05 0.20 -5.33
CA SER A 186 9.39 -0.37 -5.49
C SER A 186 9.59 -1.05 -6.85
N ARG A 187 8.55 -1.63 -7.42
CA ARG A 187 8.58 -2.18 -8.78
C ARG A 187 8.72 -1.05 -9.79
N ASP A 188 7.89 -0.03 -9.70
CA ASP A 188 7.89 1.11 -10.61
C ASP A 188 9.25 1.85 -10.56
N TYR A 189 9.82 2.04 -9.37
CA TYR A 189 11.16 2.62 -9.22
C TYR A 189 12.26 1.78 -9.90
N ARG A 190 12.19 0.45 -9.79
CA ARG A 190 13.13 -0.44 -10.50
C ARG A 190 12.97 -0.35 -12.02
N LEU A 191 11.74 -0.18 -12.50
CA LEU A 191 11.47 0.00 -13.92
C LEU A 191 12.02 1.35 -14.40
N LEU A 192 11.84 2.42 -13.66
CA LEU A 192 12.42 3.73 -13.95
C LEU A 192 13.94 3.65 -14.16
N LEU A 193 14.66 2.97 -13.26
CA LEU A 193 16.11 2.84 -13.37
C LEU A 193 16.60 1.86 -14.45
N LYS A 194 15.71 1.04 -15.00
CA LYS A 194 16.00 0.14 -16.12
C LYS A 194 15.67 0.75 -17.47
N SER A 195 14.78 1.73 -17.51
CA SER A 195 14.49 2.45 -18.74
C SER A 195 15.76 3.17 -19.23
N ARG A 196 15.94 3.24 -20.54
CA ARG A 196 17.10 3.92 -21.14
C ARG A 196 17.09 5.44 -20.91
N ALA A 197 15.94 6.00 -20.55
CA ALA A 197 15.79 7.40 -20.19
C ALA A 197 16.27 7.63 -18.75
N SER A 198 17.16 8.57 -18.54
CA SER A 198 17.52 9.05 -17.20
C SER A 198 16.30 9.65 -16.53
N SER A 199 16.10 9.39 -15.23
CA SER A 199 15.04 10.02 -14.47
C SER A 199 15.19 11.54 -14.46
N ASN A 200 14.13 12.25 -14.85
CA ASN A 200 14.11 13.72 -14.81
C ASN A 200 13.99 14.28 -13.38
N LEU A 201 13.86 13.44 -12.36
CA LEU A 201 13.95 13.85 -10.95
C LEU A 201 15.29 14.52 -10.62
N THR A 202 16.37 14.14 -11.32
CA THR A 202 17.69 14.75 -11.18
C THR A 202 17.76 16.20 -11.66
N GLU A 203 16.75 16.68 -12.37
CA GLU A 203 16.66 18.07 -12.84
C GLU A 203 16.01 19.00 -11.79
N LEU A 204 15.32 18.43 -10.81
CA LEU A 204 14.65 19.19 -9.77
C LEU A 204 15.69 19.72 -8.75
N VAL A 205 15.59 20.99 -8.44
CA VAL A 205 16.45 21.67 -7.45
C VAL A 205 15.57 22.28 -6.37
N PHE A 206 15.77 21.88 -5.14
CA PHE A 206 15.04 22.42 -3.99
C PHE A 206 16.01 22.92 -2.93
N GLY A 207 15.93 24.22 -2.64
CA GLY A 207 16.80 24.83 -1.61
C GLY A 207 18.30 24.69 -1.89
N GLY A 208 18.70 24.69 -3.18
CA GLY A 208 20.09 24.47 -3.59
C GLY A 208 20.53 22.99 -3.57
N SER A 209 19.70 22.08 -3.10
CA SER A 209 19.97 20.64 -3.11
C SER A 209 19.47 19.99 -4.39
N ARG A 210 20.27 19.13 -4.98
CA ARG A 210 19.97 18.35 -6.17
C ARG A 210 20.26 16.88 -5.91
N VAL A 211 19.38 16.03 -6.37
CA VAL A 211 19.54 14.57 -6.30
C VAL A 211 20.33 14.08 -7.51
N SER A 212 21.31 13.24 -7.28
CA SER A 212 22.10 12.60 -8.34
C SER A 212 21.50 11.26 -8.77
N SER A 213 21.92 10.77 -9.94
CA SER A 213 21.57 9.40 -10.37
C SER A 213 22.10 8.33 -9.42
N LEU A 214 23.23 8.59 -8.74
CA LEU A 214 23.76 7.73 -7.69
C LEU A 214 22.82 7.71 -6.48
N ASP A 215 22.29 8.85 -6.04
CA ASP A 215 21.33 8.90 -4.92
C ASP A 215 20.07 8.07 -5.22
N LEU A 216 19.52 8.19 -6.44
CA LEU A 216 18.41 7.37 -6.88
C LEU A 216 18.78 5.88 -6.88
N LYS A 217 19.98 5.52 -7.32
CA LYS A 217 20.47 4.14 -7.28
C LYS A 217 20.60 3.61 -5.85
N LEU A 218 21.10 4.43 -4.94
CA LEU A 218 21.22 4.08 -3.51
C LEU A 218 19.83 3.95 -2.87
N GLY A 219 18.92 4.84 -3.16
CA GLY A 219 17.53 4.80 -2.67
C GLY A 219 16.85 3.46 -2.93
N ILE A 220 16.86 2.96 -4.18
CA ILE A 220 16.24 1.66 -4.49
C ILE A 220 17.03 0.46 -3.94
N SER A 221 18.35 0.62 -3.79
CA SER A 221 19.22 -0.49 -3.38
C SER A 221 19.24 -0.68 -1.86
N LEU A 222 19.34 0.41 -1.11
CA LEU A 222 19.40 0.44 0.34
C LEU A 222 18.03 0.74 0.96
N GLY A 223 17.26 1.64 0.36
CA GLY A 223 16.08 2.24 0.97
C GLY A 223 16.45 3.20 2.09
N ALA A 224 15.49 3.50 2.96
CA ALA A 224 15.73 4.26 4.19
C ALA A 224 16.71 3.54 5.13
N PRO A 225 17.38 4.26 6.05
CA PRO A 225 18.31 3.66 7.00
C PRO A 225 17.74 2.51 7.85
N TRP A 226 16.46 2.58 8.20
CA TRP A 226 15.76 1.55 8.98
C TRP A 226 15.38 0.28 8.18
N VAL A 227 15.40 0.35 6.85
CA VAL A 227 15.01 -0.77 5.98
C VAL A 227 16.05 -1.89 6.09
N PRO A 228 15.70 -3.11 6.53
CA PRO A 228 16.63 -4.20 6.64
C PRO A 228 17.15 -4.65 5.28
N ILE A 229 18.42 -5.01 5.25
CA ILE A 229 19.04 -5.61 4.06
C ILE A 229 19.01 -7.12 4.21
N PRO A 230 18.40 -7.86 3.26
CA PRO A 230 18.32 -9.31 3.35
C PRO A 230 19.70 -9.97 3.51
N ALA A 231 19.83 -10.90 4.48
CA ALA A 231 21.06 -11.62 4.77
C ALA A 231 21.37 -12.70 3.72
N ARG A 232 21.39 -12.33 2.43
CA ARG A 232 21.64 -13.24 1.30
C ARG A 232 22.88 -12.82 0.53
N PRO A 233 23.67 -13.75 -0.04
CA PRO A 233 24.93 -13.44 -0.70
C PRO A 233 24.82 -12.34 -1.78
N ARG A 234 23.74 -12.30 -2.53
CA ARG A 234 23.50 -11.27 -3.55
C ARG A 234 23.31 -9.85 -3.01
N PHE A 235 22.93 -9.72 -1.73
CA PHE A 235 22.73 -8.44 -1.04
C PHE A 235 23.96 -8.02 -0.20
N LEU A 236 24.98 -8.87 -0.04
CA LEU A 236 26.14 -8.61 0.81
C LEU A 236 26.81 -7.27 0.51
N LYS A 237 26.93 -6.90 -0.77
CA LYS A 237 27.47 -5.59 -1.16
C LYS A 237 26.68 -4.40 -0.58
N TYR A 238 25.36 -4.56 -0.42
CA TYR A 238 24.51 -3.51 0.17
C TYR A 238 24.62 -3.50 1.70
N SER A 239 24.84 -4.67 2.32
CA SER A 239 25.17 -4.75 3.75
C SER A 239 26.51 -4.07 4.04
N VAL A 240 27.54 -4.35 3.23
CA VAL A 240 28.84 -3.65 3.32
C VAL A 240 28.65 -2.14 3.17
N LEU A 241 27.90 -1.70 2.15
CA LEU A 241 27.64 -0.30 1.90
C LEU A 241 26.91 0.36 3.08
N ARG A 242 25.91 -0.30 3.68
CA ARG A 242 25.20 0.17 4.86
C ARG A 242 26.13 0.36 6.05
N SER A 243 26.98 -0.63 6.34
CA SER A 243 27.96 -0.54 7.43
C SER A 243 28.96 0.60 7.23
N LEU A 244 29.41 0.81 5.99
CA LEU A 244 30.30 1.93 5.63
C LEU A 244 29.62 3.31 5.70
N MET A 245 28.30 3.37 5.60
CA MET A 245 27.55 4.62 5.81
C MET A 245 27.49 5.02 7.28
N GLU A 246 27.51 4.05 8.17
CA GLU A 246 27.47 4.30 9.62
C GLU A 246 28.85 4.70 10.17
N SER A 247 29.92 4.03 9.68
CA SER A 247 31.29 4.31 10.11
C SER A 247 32.31 3.78 9.11
N ASP A 248 33.52 4.35 9.12
CA ASP A 248 34.64 3.79 8.38
C ASP A 248 35.16 2.54 9.06
N LEU A 249 35.07 1.40 8.38
CA LEU A 249 35.46 0.11 8.89
C LEU A 249 36.57 -0.50 8.03
N SER A 250 37.55 -1.12 8.69
CA SER A 250 38.55 -1.95 8.02
C SER A 250 37.92 -3.26 7.51
N PHE A 251 38.58 -3.95 6.60
CA PHE A 251 38.11 -5.24 6.09
C PHE A 251 37.88 -6.27 7.20
N SER A 252 38.73 -6.31 8.21
CA SER A 252 38.57 -7.23 9.34
C SER A 252 37.35 -6.90 10.18
N GLN A 253 37.09 -5.62 10.43
CA GLN A 253 35.91 -5.15 11.15
C GLN A 253 34.62 -5.43 10.34
N LEU A 254 34.61 -5.21 9.03
CA LEU A 254 33.49 -5.55 8.16
C LEU A 254 33.19 -7.05 8.14
N ALA A 255 34.23 -7.89 8.02
CA ALA A 255 34.06 -9.33 8.04
C ALA A 255 33.46 -9.82 9.37
N SER A 256 33.94 -9.29 10.49
CA SER A 256 33.43 -9.62 11.82
C SER A 256 32.00 -9.09 12.03
N ALA A 257 31.72 -7.84 11.64
CA ALA A 257 30.38 -7.22 11.81
C ALA A 257 29.30 -7.92 10.97
N LEU A 258 29.66 -8.37 9.78
CA LEU A 258 28.73 -9.04 8.85
C LEU A 258 28.74 -10.57 8.97
N LEU A 259 29.60 -11.13 9.81
CA LEU A 259 29.79 -12.59 10.00
C LEU A 259 30.02 -13.33 8.67
N VAL A 260 30.91 -12.79 7.83
CA VAL A 260 31.21 -13.33 6.50
C VAL A 260 32.70 -13.63 6.33
N GLU A 261 33.01 -14.60 5.46
CA GLU A 261 34.38 -14.91 5.10
C GLU A 261 35.02 -13.79 4.28
N ARG A 262 36.33 -13.64 4.41
CA ARG A 262 37.12 -12.66 3.66
C ARG A 262 36.88 -12.77 2.15
N ARG A 263 36.82 -13.96 1.60
CA ARG A 263 36.58 -14.23 0.16
C ARG A 263 35.26 -13.62 -0.34
N ASP A 264 34.19 -13.71 0.46
CA ASP A 264 32.90 -13.18 0.06
C ASP A 264 32.82 -11.67 0.21
N LEU A 265 33.50 -11.13 1.24
CA LEU A 265 33.70 -9.69 1.37
C LEU A 265 34.45 -9.10 0.16
N ASP A 266 35.53 -9.76 -0.30
CA ASP A 266 36.30 -9.31 -1.47
C ASP A 266 35.42 -9.29 -2.75
N LYS A 267 34.54 -10.30 -2.95
CA LYS A 267 33.56 -10.30 -4.05
C LYS A 267 32.55 -9.13 -3.93
N ALA A 268 32.06 -8.87 -2.71
CA ALA A 268 31.12 -7.77 -2.47
C ALA A 268 31.80 -6.41 -2.78
N VAL A 269 33.02 -6.20 -2.31
CA VAL A 269 33.80 -5.00 -2.57
C VAL A 269 34.12 -4.85 -4.06
N ALA A 270 34.49 -5.92 -4.76
CA ALA A 270 34.68 -5.88 -6.20
C ALA A 270 33.38 -5.47 -6.94
N SER A 271 32.22 -5.90 -6.44
CA SER A 271 30.92 -5.46 -6.95
C SER A 271 30.62 -3.99 -6.67
N LEU A 272 31.08 -3.47 -5.51
CA LEU A 272 30.97 -2.02 -5.20
C LEU A 272 31.87 -1.17 -6.09
N ARG A 273 33.09 -1.62 -6.38
CA ARG A 273 33.98 -0.96 -7.35
C ARG A 273 33.36 -0.88 -8.74
N LYS A 274 32.68 -1.95 -9.19
CA LYS A 274 31.94 -1.92 -10.44
C LYS A 274 30.79 -0.93 -10.43
N LEU A 275 30.11 -0.81 -9.28
CA LEU A 275 29.05 0.20 -9.09
C LEU A 275 29.63 1.61 -9.12
N ASP A 276 30.76 1.83 -8.43
CA ASP A 276 31.46 3.11 -8.40
C ASP A 276 31.87 3.57 -9.80
N ALA A 277 32.44 2.67 -10.60
CA ALA A 277 32.80 2.94 -11.99
C ALA A 277 31.60 3.30 -12.88
N GLN A 278 30.39 2.82 -12.59
CA GLN A 278 29.16 3.20 -13.30
C GLN A 278 28.70 4.63 -13.00
N PHE A 279 29.21 5.23 -11.94
CA PHE A 279 28.91 6.59 -11.51
C PHE A 279 30.16 7.46 -11.42
N ASP A 280 31.12 7.24 -12.32
CA ASP A 280 32.33 8.05 -12.48
C ASP A 280 33.14 8.25 -11.19
N GLY A 281 33.20 7.24 -10.32
CA GLY A 281 33.92 7.28 -9.06
C GLY A 281 33.25 8.13 -7.99
N ALA A 282 31.93 8.36 -8.08
CA ALA A 282 31.21 9.18 -7.12
C ALA A 282 30.87 8.46 -5.80
N LEU A 283 31.06 7.14 -5.72
CA LEU A 283 30.69 6.34 -4.54
C LEU A 283 31.86 6.19 -3.55
N LEU A 284 33.04 5.84 -4.04
CA LEU A 284 34.20 5.51 -3.22
C LEU A 284 35.25 6.62 -3.22
N SER A 285 35.80 6.94 -2.05
CA SER A 285 36.95 7.86 -1.92
C SER A 285 38.29 7.11 -1.92
N ASP A 286 38.30 5.89 -1.36
CA ASP A 286 39.45 4.99 -1.37
C ASP A 286 38.95 3.57 -1.56
N SER A 287 39.57 2.86 -2.48
CA SER A 287 39.31 1.46 -2.77
C SER A 287 40.61 0.66 -2.86
N SER A 288 41.65 1.08 -2.13
CA SER A 288 42.93 0.34 -2.01
C SER A 288 42.68 -1.09 -1.46
N GLY A 289 43.63 -1.96 -1.68
CA GLY A 289 43.49 -3.38 -1.31
C GLY A 289 43.25 -3.67 0.17
N SER A 290 43.47 -2.69 1.07
CA SER A 290 43.37 -2.85 2.52
C SER A 290 42.18 -2.10 3.15
N SER A 291 41.60 -1.13 2.45
CA SER A 291 40.46 -0.32 2.94
C SER A 291 39.45 -0.02 1.85
N VAL A 292 38.23 0.26 2.25
CA VAL A 292 37.15 0.80 1.42
C VAL A 292 36.51 1.94 2.18
N LYS A 293 36.52 3.12 1.59
CA LYS A 293 35.88 4.31 2.20
C LYS A 293 34.90 4.93 1.22
N LEU A 294 33.80 5.41 1.75
CA LEU A 294 32.82 6.19 1.00
C LEU A 294 33.26 7.65 0.86
N ARG A 295 32.79 8.32 -0.17
CA ARG A 295 32.79 9.77 -0.20
C ARG A 295 31.79 10.31 0.81
N ASP A 296 32.11 11.41 1.47
CA ASP A 296 31.26 11.97 2.53
C ASP A 296 29.87 12.39 2.01
N GLU A 297 29.80 12.87 0.77
CA GLU A 297 28.54 13.26 0.12
C GLU A 297 27.56 12.10 -0.01
N VAL A 298 28.08 10.86 -0.12
CA VAL A 298 27.26 9.66 -0.26
C VAL A 298 26.46 9.40 1.02
N ARG A 299 27.01 9.70 2.18
CA ARG A 299 26.37 9.44 3.49
C ARG A 299 25.03 10.18 3.66
N SER A 300 24.87 11.32 2.99
CA SER A 300 23.65 12.15 3.03
C SER A 300 22.64 11.87 1.91
N TYR A 301 22.82 10.76 1.14
CA TYR A 301 21.90 10.40 0.04
C TYR A 301 20.44 10.37 0.49
N TRP A 302 20.15 9.78 1.65
CA TRP A 302 18.78 9.64 2.13
C TRP A 302 18.15 10.98 2.48
N GLN A 303 18.90 11.90 3.09
CA GLN A 303 18.44 13.25 3.37
C GLN A 303 18.10 14.01 2.08
N ARG A 304 18.93 13.88 1.03
CA ARG A 304 18.63 14.53 -0.27
C ARG A 304 17.37 13.93 -0.90
N LEU A 305 17.19 12.61 -0.84
CA LEU A 305 16.00 11.94 -1.39
C LEU A 305 14.72 12.34 -0.64
N THR A 306 14.73 12.38 0.69
CA THR A 306 13.56 12.80 1.47
C THR A 306 13.26 14.29 1.31
N THR A 307 14.28 15.13 1.15
CA THR A 307 14.14 16.56 0.81
C THR A 307 13.49 16.72 -0.56
N LEU A 308 13.96 15.99 -1.57
CA LEU A 308 13.32 15.96 -2.90
C LEU A 308 11.85 15.57 -2.79
N ALA A 309 11.56 14.45 -2.13
CA ALA A 309 10.21 13.90 -2.06
C ALA A 309 9.23 14.85 -1.35
N SER A 310 9.63 15.41 -0.21
CA SER A 310 8.80 16.35 0.56
C SER A 310 8.55 17.65 -0.19
N ASN A 311 9.58 18.22 -0.84
CA ASN A 311 9.42 19.46 -1.58
C ASN A 311 8.65 19.26 -2.89
N TYR A 312 8.80 18.12 -3.55
CA TYR A 312 8.00 17.82 -4.73
C TYR A 312 6.51 17.69 -4.37
N ALA A 313 6.18 16.96 -3.31
CA ALA A 313 4.79 16.87 -2.84
C ALA A 313 4.23 18.25 -2.46
N LYS A 314 5.02 19.10 -1.78
CA LYS A 314 4.65 20.48 -1.49
C LYS A 314 4.42 21.30 -2.77
N LEU A 315 5.29 21.15 -3.78
CA LEU A 315 5.11 21.81 -5.07
C LEU A 315 3.78 21.44 -5.72
N VAL A 316 3.43 20.14 -5.71
CA VAL A 316 2.20 19.63 -6.30
C VAL A 316 0.94 20.14 -5.59
N PHE A 317 0.93 20.09 -4.26
CA PHE A 317 -0.30 20.31 -3.49
C PHE A 317 -0.44 21.71 -2.89
N GLU A 318 0.66 22.46 -2.73
CA GLU A 318 0.62 23.77 -2.09
C GLU A 318 0.95 24.92 -3.05
N VAL A 319 1.77 24.69 -4.08
CA VAL A 319 2.21 25.76 -4.99
C VAL A 319 1.35 25.86 -6.24
N GLY A 320 0.69 24.78 -6.65
CA GLY A 320 -0.21 24.76 -7.82
C GLY A 320 0.52 24.83 -9.16
N ALA A 321 1.81 24.51 -9.22
CA ALA A 321 2.55 24.33 -10.47
C ALA A 321 2.10 23.04 -11.17
N HIS A 322 2.27 22.98 -12.53
CA HIS A 322 1.98 21.73 -13.25
C HIS A 322 2.92 20.61 -12.75
N PRO A 323 2.40 19.52 -12.20
CA PRO A 323 3.24 18.59 -11.44
C PRO A 323 4.17 17.73 -12.30
N LEU A 324 3.86 17.58 -13.59
CA LEU A 324 4.61 16.71 -14.49
C LEU A 324 5.46 17.49 -15.51
N LEU A 325 5.15 18.77 -15.78
CA LEU A 325 5.84 19.56 -16.77
C LEU A 325 7.08 20.25 -16.16
N LEU A 326 8.23 19.97 -16.71
CA LEU A 326 9.51 20.59 -16.39
C LEU A 326 9.86 21.68 -17.41
N PRO A 327 10.81 22.58 -17.09
CA PRO A 327 11.34 23.55 -18.07
C PRO A 327 11.86 22.86 -19.34
N LYS A 328 11.72 23.55 -20.49
CA LYS A 328 12.12 23.05 -21.82
C LYS A 328 11.30 21.85 -22.30
N ASP A 329 9.99 21.84 -22.00
CA ASP A 329 9.00 20.84 -22.46
C ASP A 329 9.42 19.39 -22.16
N ARG A 330 10.07 19.18 -21.02
CA ARG A 330 10.38 17.85 -20.50
C ARG A 330 9.31 17.40 -19.51
N TRP A 331 9.09 16.11 -19.46
CA TRP A 331 8.05 15.53 -18.62
C TRP A 331 8.65 14.62 -17.54
N LEU A 332 8.09 14.73 -16.33
CA LEU A 332 8.18 13.65 -15.35
C LEU A 332 7.21 12.55 -15.74
N THR A 333 7.62 11.32 -15.53
CA THR A 333 6.78 10.15 -15.80
C THR A 333 6.00 9.72 -14.55
N VAL A 334 4.99 8.89 -14.72
CA VAL A 334 4.27 8.24 -13.60
C VAL A 334 5.24 7.46 -12.70
N PHE A 335 6.32 6.92 -13.25
CA PHE A 335 7.33 6.21 -12.45
C PHE A 335 8.19 7.16 -11.60
N ASP A 336 8.41 8.39 -12.06
CA ASP A 336 9.04 9.44 -11.24
C ASP A 336 8.15 9.77 -10.05
N VAL A 337 6.84 9.95 -10.26
CA VAL A 337 5.86 10.18 -9.19
C VAL A 337 5.78 8.98 -8.22
N SER A 338 5.76 7.76 -8.75
CA SER A 338 5.81 6.53 -7.95
C SER A 338 7.09 6.45 -7.12
N THR A 339 8.22 6.89 -7.67
CA THR A 339 9.51 6.95 -6.95
C THR A 339 9.44 7.94 -5.78
N VAL A 340 8.93 9.13 -6.01
CA VAL A 340 8.72 10.13 -4.94
C VAL A 340 7.78 9.57 -3.87
N SER A 341 6.70 8.90 -4.26
CA SER A 341 5.74 8.28 -3.34
C SER A 341 6.39 7.18 -2.50
N LEU A 342 7.29 6.37 -3.06
CA LEU A 342 8.06 5.37 -2.29
C LEU A 342 8.96 6.03 -1.24
N LEU A 343 9.68 7.08 -1.64
CA LEU A 343 10.55 7.82 -0.71
C LEU A 343 9.75 8.45 0.43
N LEU A 344 8.56 9.01 0.14
CA LEU A 344 7.66 9.51 1.18
C LEU A 344 7.14 8.40 2.10
N LEU A 345 6.78 7.24 1.55
CA LEU A 345 6.31 6.10 2.33
C LEU A 345 7.41 5.59 3.28
N GLU A 346 8.63 5.40 2.77
CA GLU A 346 9.74 4.96 3.60
C GLU A 346 10.12 6.02 4.66
N HIS A 347 10.03 7.30 4.32
CA HIS A 347 10.24 8.39 5.28
C HIS A 347 9.13 8.47 6.32
N LEU A 348 7.86 8.30 5.93
CA LEU A 348 6.72 8.20 6.86
C LEU A 348 6.94 7.06 7.86
N CYS A 349 7.34 5.88 7.39
CA CYS A 349 7.63 4.74 8.26
C CYS A 349 8.78 5.06 9.24
N GLU A 350 9.84 5.71 8.76
CA GLU A 350 10.97 6.15 9.60
C GLU A 350 10.52 7.11 10.71
N VAL A 351 9.74 8.13 10.36
CA VAL A 351 9.24 9.11 11.32
C VAL A 351 8.27 8.44 12.30
N ALA A 352 7.38 7.58 11.82
CA ALA A 352 6.44 6.84 12.67
C ALA A 352 7.16 5.99 13.72
N GLN A 353 8.19 5.23 13.33
CA GLN A 353 8.99 4.43 14.27
C GLN A 353 9.73 5.30 15.29
N LYS A 354 10.38 6.38 14.85
CA LYS A 354 11.10 7.32 15.74
C LYS A 354 10.17 7.98 16.76
N ARG A 355 8.95 8.28 16.36
CA ARG A 355 7.94 8.94 17.21
C ARG A 355 7.07 7.96 18.01
N ARG A 356 7.26 6.65 17.85
CA ARG A 356 6.36 5.62 18.37
C ARG A 356 4.91 5.87 17.95
N ALA A 357 4.70 6.19 16.67
CA ALA A 357 3.38 6.30 16.08
C ALA A 357 3.04 4.97 15.37
N LEU A 358 1.85 4.45 15.63
CA LEU A 358 1.36 3.23 15.02
C LEU A 358 0.75 3.53 13.66
N LEU A 359 1.40 3.07 12.60
CA LEU A 359 0.93 3.22 11.23
C LEU A 359 0.24 1.92 10.80
N ILE A 360 -1.04 2.01 10.46
CA ILE A 360 -1.90 0.87 10.10
C ILE A 360 -2.46 1.11 8.71
N GLY A 361 -2.14 0.21 7.77
CA GLY A 361 -2.81 0.14 6.47
C GLY A 361 -4.00 -0.81 6.54
N ILE A 362 -5.11 -0.43 5.92
CA ILE A 362 -6.34 -1.23 5.88
C ILE A 362 -6.79 -1.35 4.43
N ALA A 363 -7.20 -2.54 4.02
CA ALA A 363 -7.83 -2.75 2.73
C ALA A 363 -9.18 -3.46 2.90
N LYS A 364 -10.22 -2.83 2.35
CA LYS A 364 -11.60 -3.34 2.37
C LYS A 364 -11.76 -4.51 1.42
N ASP A 365 -11.21 -4.36 0.21
CA ASP A 365 -11.26 -5.34 -0.85
C ASP A 365 -9.86 -5.82 -1.20
N THR A 366 -9.67 -7.12 -1.12
CA THR A 366 -8.40 -7.77 -1.40
C THR A 366 -8.61 -9.09 -2.13
N THR A 367 -7.77 -9.34 -3.11
CA THR A 367 -7.64 -10.63 -3.78
C THR A 367 -6.45 -11.43 -3.24
N ALA A 368 -5.96 -11.08 -2.05
CA ALA A 368 -4.84 -11.75 -1.41
C ALA A 368 -5.10 -13.24 -1.23
N THR A 369 -4.05 -14.01 -1.39
CA THR A 369 -4.04 -15.47 -1.25
C THR A 369 -2.83 -15.93 -0.44
N ASP A 370 -2.27 -15.02 0.36
CA ASP A 370 -1.01 -15.22 1.08
C ASP A 370 -1.19 -16.23 2.22
N ILE A 371 -2.33 -16.16 2.92
CA ILE A 371 -2.67 -17.11 4.00
C ILE A 371 -2.82 -18.50 3.40
N THR A 372 -3.74 -18.67 2.47
CA THR A 372 -4.07 -20.01 1.95
C THR A 372 -2.95 -20.64 1.15
N ARG A 373 -2.06 -19.85 0.54
CA ARG A 373 -0.98 -20.36 -0.33
C ARG A 373 0.37 -20.50 0.33
N ALA A 374 0.65 -19.75 1.39
CA ALA A 374 1.97 -19.72 1.99
C ALA A 374 1.95 -19.71 3.53
N ALA A 375 1.26 -18.77 4.16
CA ALA A 375 1.34 -18.60 5.61
C ALA A 375 0.69 -19.77 6.37
N LEU A 376 -0.44 -20.30 5.91
CA LEU A 376 -1.09 -21.45 6.52
C LEU A 376 -0.28 -22.74 6.33
N PRO A 377 0.18 -23.12 5.12
CA PRO A 377 1.11 -24.26 4.97
C PRO A 377 2.36 -24.14 5.84
N PHE A 378 2.91 -22.94 5.99
CA PHE A 378 4.02 -22.71 6.90
C PHE A 378 3.61 -22.90 8.38
N ALA A 379 2.44 -22.42 8.77
CA ALA A 379 1.91 -22.61 10.12
C ALA A 379 1.66 -24.08 10.45
N GLU A 380 1.22 -24.89 9.48
CA GLU A 380 1.08 -26.34 9.60
C GLU A 380 2.45 -27.02 9.79
N GLU A 381 3.40 -26.73 8.92
CA GLU A 381 4.75 -27.30 8.96
C GLU A 381 5.50 -26.95 10.26
N SER A 382 5.37 -25.69 10.72
CA SER A 382 5.97 -25.23 11.97
C SER A 382 5.25 -25.75 13.23
N GLY A 383 4.14 -26.49 13.06
CA GLY A 383 3.33 -27.00 14.17
C GLY A 383 2.50 -25.94 14.91
N TYR A 384 2.42 -24.73 14.34
CA TYR A 384 1.59 -23.64 14.88
C TYR A 384 0.09 -24.02 14.82
N ILE A 385 -0.32 -24.68 13.75
CA ILE A 385 -1.65 -25.23 13.57
C ILE A 385 -1.52 -26.71 13.22
N ARG A 386 -2.44 -27.54 13.70
CA ARG A 386 -2.50 -28.97 13.39
C ARG A 386 -3.88 -29.33 12.89
N PRO A 387 -4.17 -29.13 11.59
CA PRO A 387 -5.46 -29.49 11.02
C PRO A 387 -5.73 -30.99 11.12
N ARG A 388 -6.95 -31.36 11.48
CA ARG A 388 -7.37 -32.78 11.56
C ARG A 388 -7.59 -33.40 10.19
N SER A 389 -7.88 -32.57 9.19
CA SER A 389 -8.08 -32.95 7.80
C SER A 389 -7.57 -31.83 6.87
N PRO A 390 -7.34 -32.11 5.59
CA PRO A 390 -6.91 -31.10 4.65
C PRO A 390 -7.77 -29.82 4.72
N VAL A 391 -7.12 -28.68 4.71
CA VAL A 391 -7.82 -27.39 4.75
C VAL A 391 -8.52 -27.16 3.41
N PRO A 392 -9.82 -26.78 3.40
CA PRO A 392 -10.54 -26.51 2.17
C PRO A 392 -9.86 -25.38 1.39
N ARG A 393 -9.64 -25.58 0.09
CA ARG A 393 -9.00 -24.61 -0.78
C ARG A 393 -10.01 -23.56 -1.26
N ILE A 394 -9.83 -22.34 -0.83
CA ILE A 394 -10.53 -21.16 -1.33
C ILE A 394 -9.48 -20.18 -1.86
N ASN A 395 -9.69 -19.66 -3.06
CA ASN A 395 -8.70 -18.82 -3.76
C ASN A 395 -8.68 -17.34 -3.31
N ASN A 396 -9.28 -17.03 -2.16
CA ASN A 396 -9.29 -15.68 -1.59
C ASN A 396 -9.27 -15.78 -0.08
N ASP A 397 -8.27 -15.19 0.56
CA ASP A 397 -8.07 -15.25 2.01
C ASP A 397 -9.24 -14.60 2.78
N LYS A 398 -9.78 -13.47 2.30
CA LYS A 398 -10.96 -12.81 2.89
C LYS A 398 -12.18 -13.75 2.88
N ALA A 399 -12.44 -14.40 1.75
CA ALA A 399 -13.55 -15.36 1.64
C ALA A 399 -13.34 -16.57 2.55
N PHE A 400 -12.13 -17.14 2.57
CA PHE A 400 -11.76 -18.24 3.46
C PHE A 400 -12.04 -17.91 4.93
N LEU A 401 -11.54 -16.78 5.41
CA LEU A 401 -11.70 -16.34 6.80
C LEU A 401 -13.14 -15.96 7.14
N SER A 402 -13.87 -15.35 6.19
CA SER A 402 -15.28 -15.02 6.38
C SER A 402 -16.12 -16.28 6.56
N ILE A 403 -15.90 -17.31 5.74
CA ILE A 403 -16.59 -18.60 5.85
C ILE A 403 -16.21 -19.26 7.18
N LEU A 404 -14.92 -19.38 7.50
CA LEU A 404 -14.45 -19.97 8.75
C LEU A 404 -15.09 -19.31 9.97
N SER A 405 -15.14 -17.98 9.98
CA SER A 405 -15.71 -17.21 11.07
C SER A 405 -17.24 -17.36 11.15
N SER A 406 -17.96 -17.42 10.03
CA SER A 406 -19.43 -17.53 10.02
C SER A 406 -19.91 -18.93 10.34
N THR A 407 -19.15 -19.96 9.99
CA THR A 407 -19.51 -21.36 10.26
C THR A 407 -19.07 -21.82 11.65
N ASN A 408 -18.09 -21.17 12.27
CA ASN A 408 -17.61 -21.50 13.60
C ASN A 408 -17.94 -20.39 14.61
N LEU A 409 -19.03 -20.59 15.35
CA LEU A 409 -19.53 -19.62 16.36
C LEU A 409 -18.61 -19.49 17.60
N SER A 410 -17.66 -20.41 17.79
CA SER A 410 -16.68 -20.32 18.87
C SER A 410 -15.64 -19.19 18.61
N ILE A 411 -15.49 -18.77 17.35
CA ILE A 411 -14.68 -17.59 17.01
C ILE A 411 -15.43 -16.34 17.42
N ARG A 412 -14.94 -15.65 18.43
CA ARG A 412 -15.55 -14.42 18.96
C ARG A 412 -14.87 -13.19 18.40
N THR A 413 -15.67 -12.20 18.00
CA THR A 413 -15.17 -10.88 17.60
C THR A 413 -14.93 -9.98 18.83
N PRO A 414 -13.97 -9.04 18.81
CA PRO A 414 -13.00 -8.82 17.73
C PRO A 414 -11.92 -9.91 17.68
N TRP A 415 -11.50 -10.28 16.50
CA TRP A 415 -10.38 -11.18 16.29
C TRP A 415 -9.49 -10.71 15.14
N ARG A 416 -8.24 -11.14 15.14
CA ARG A 416 -7.30 -11.05 14.03
C ARG A 416 -6.67 -12.40 13.71
N THR A 417 -6.06 -12.52 12.56
CA THR A 417 -5.19 -13.67 12.27
C THR A 417 -3.82 -13.48 12.95
N PHE A 418 -3.02 -14.56 13.02
CA PHE A 418 -1.59 -14.39 13.31
C PHE A 418 -0.95 -13.43 12.31
N GLY A 419 0.09 -12.73 12.75
CA GLY A 419 0.87 -11.83 11.91
C GLY A 419 1.92 -12.61 11.11
N TYR A 420 2.03 -12.32 9.82
CA TYR A 420 3.02 -12.92 8.93
C TYR A 420 3.69 -11.85 8.05
N ASP A 421 4.93 -12.10 7.68
CA ASP A 421 5.72 -11.19 6.87
C ASP A 421 5.09 -10.96 5.48
N ALA A 422 5.18 -9.74 4.99
CA ALA A 422 4.71 -9.41 3.65
C ALA A 422 5.41 -10.22 2.53
N CYS A 423 6.59 -10.74 2.78
CA CYS A 423 7.30 -11.57 1.81
C CYS A 423 6.58 -12.88 1.49
N PHE A 424 5.68 -13.37 2.36
CA PHE A 424 4.84 -14.54 2.06
C PHE A 424 3.98 -14.36 0.81
N SER A 425 3.64 -13.13 0.42
CA SER A 425 2.91 -12.85 -0.83
C SER A 425 3.63 -13.32 -2.10
N THR A 426 4.93 -13.51 -2.02
CA THR A 426 5.78 -13.97 -3.13
C THR A 426 6.15 -15.44 -3.03
N MET A 427 5.83 -16.08 -1.92
CA MET A 427 6.10 -17.49 -1.67
C MET A 427 4.93 -18.36 -2.08
N ARG A 428 5.21 -19.64 -2.34
CA ARG A 428 4.20 -20.68 -2.57
C ARG A 428 4.72 -21.96 -1.97
N TRP A 429 3.84 -22.73 -1.37
CA TRP A 429 4.15 -24.09 -0.95
C TRP A 429 4.61 -24.91 -2.14
N ARG A 430 5.67 -25.64 -1.97
CA ARG A 430 6.19 -26.52 -2.99
C ARG A 430 6.27 -27.95 -2.51
N ASP A 431 5.55 -28.77 -3.21
CA ASP A 431 5.68 -30.19 -3.46
C ASP A 431 6.13 -31.10 -2.28
N GLU A 432 5.46 -32.26 -2.23
CA GLU A 432 5.64 -33.35 -1.26
C GLU A 432 7.09 -33.85 -1.10
N LYS A 433 7.95 -33.61 -2.10
CA LYS A 433 9.34 -34.06 -2.07
C LYS A 433 10.29 -33.19 -1.22
N ARG A 434 9.90 -31.95 -0.88
CA ARG A 434 10.67 -31.02 -0.05
C ARG A 434 9.72 -30.17 0.81
N PRO A 435 9.20 -30.72 1.89
CA PRO A 435 8.15 -30.08 2.70
C PRO A 435 8.57 -28.73 3.27
N ASN A 436 9.85 -28.53 3.56
CA ASN A 436 10.39 -27.27 4.10
C ASN A 436 10.85 -26.28 3.03
N PHE A 437 10.49 -26.48 1.76
CA PHE A 437 10.97 -25.71 0.65
C PHE A 437 9.87 -24.91 -0.01
N PHE A 438 9.94 -23.60 0.07
CA PHE A 438 9.00 -22.71 -0.56
C PHE A 438 9.50 -22.23 -1.92
N ALA A 439 8.66 -22.29 -2.95
CA ALA A 439 8.94 -21.62 -4.21
C ALA A 439 8.65 -20.11 -4.07
N ALA A 440 9.66 -19.28 -4.29
CA ALA A 440 9.45 -17.85 -4.42
C ALA A 440 9.14 -17.49 -5.88
N ARG A 441 8.27 -16.48 -6.09
CA ARG A 441 8.14 -15.85 -7.40
C ARG A 441 9.45 -15.12 -7.73
N LYS A 442 9.60 -14.69 -9.00
CA LYS A 442 10.79 -14.03 -9.58
C LYS A 442 11.51 -13.02 -8.68
N VAL A 443 10.83 -12.42 -7.71
CA VAL A 443 11.39 -11.48 -6.74
C VAL A 443 10.73 -11.74 -5.41
N VAL A 444 11.46 -12.27 -4.45
CA VAL A 444 11.04 -12.26 -3.05
C VAL A 444 11.13 -10.81 -2.57
N SER A 445 10.04 -10.26 -2.06
CA SER A 445 10.07 -8.95 -1.39
C SER A 445 11.04 -9.01 -0.20
N ARG A 446 11.52 -7.85 0.26
CA ARG A 446 12.38 -7.81 1.44
C ARG A 446 11.60 -8.33 2.63
N GLU A 447 12.15 -9.30 3.32
CA GLU A 447 11.67 -9.80 4.60
C GLU A 447 11.95 -8.80 5.73
N GLY A 448 11.16 -8.84 6.78
CA GLY A 448 11.38 -8.04 7.99
C GLY A 448 10.95 -6.57 7.88
N LEU A 449 10.13 -6.20 6.89
CA LEU A 449 9.63 -4.82 6.74
C LEU A 449 8.22 -4.63 7.30
N PHE A 450 7.31 -5.51 6.91
CA PHE A 450 5.89 -5.37 7.19
C PHE A 450 5.30 -6.69 7.65
N THR A 451 4.47 -6.63 8.68
CA THR A 451 3.58 -7.74 9.03
C THR A 451 2.20 -7.49 8.46
N ARG A 452 1.53 -8.57 8.09
CA ARG A 452 0.19 -8.63 7.52
C ARG A 452 -0.72 -9.48 8.36
N GLY A 453 -2.01 -9.22 8.25
CA GLY A 453 -3.05 -10.04 8.86
C GLY A 453 -4.43 -9.63 8.36
N PHE A 454 -5.43 -10.30 8.90
CA PHE A 454 -6.83 -9.98 8.71
C PHE A 454 -7.49 -9.81 10.06
N PHE A 455 -8.57 -9.03 10.10
CA PHE A 455 -9.36 -8.84 11.32
C PHE A 455 -10.85 -8.76 11.01
N GLN A 456 -11.65 -9.02 12.04
CA GLN A 456 -13.10 -8.84 12.03
C GLN A 456 -13.52 -8.26 13.39
N LEU A 457 -14.26 -7.16 13.38
CA LEU A 457 -14.52 -6.39 14.60
C LEU A 457 -15.83 -6.74 15.28
N ARG A 458 -16.87 -7.07 14.53
CA ARG A 458 -18.22 -7.19 15.10
C ARG A 458 -18.97 -8.42 14.69
N THR A 459 -19.82 -8.86 15.63
CA THR A 459 -20.94 -9.77 15.41
C THR A 459 -22.22 -9.05 15.82
N LEU A 460 -23.29 -9.19 15.05
CA LEU A 460 -24.57 -8.60 15.39
C LEU A 460 -25.17 -9.31 16.63
N ARG A 461 -25.67 -8.55 17.60
CA ARG A 461 -26.22 -9.14 18.84
C ARG A 461 -27.49 -9.97 18.60
N THR A 462 -28.28 -9.58 17.60
CA THR A 462 -29.54 -10.23 17.24
C THR A 462 -29.36 -11.49 16.42
N ASP A 463 -28.24 -11.59 15.70
CA ASP A 463 -27.90 -12.76 14.89
C ASP A 463 -26.39 -12.99 14.90
N PRO A 464 -25.91 -14.04 15.59
CA PRO A 464 -24.48 -14.33 15.69
C PRO A 464 -23.83 -14.79 14.37
N HIS A 465 -24.63 -15.11 13.34
CA HIS A 465 -24.12 -15.40 11.99
C HIS A 465 -23.89 -14.13 11.17
N LEU A 466 -24.57 -13.03 11.52
CA LEU A 466 -24.35 -11.74 10.88
C LEU A 466 -23.13 -11.04 11.49
N ARG A 467 -22.04 -11.09 10.76
CA ARG A 467 -20.74 -10.54 11.14
C ARG A 467 -20.34 -9.42 10.20
N SER A 468 -19.52 -8.50 10.70
CA SER A 468 -18.89 -7.47 9.88
C SER A 468 -17.99 -8.13 8.83
N SER A 469 -17.63 -7.37 7.79
CA SER A 469 -16.64 -7.84 6.82
C SER A 469 -15.31 -8.19 7.49
N VAL A 470 -14.60 -9.14 6.93
CA VAL A 470 -13.20 -9.39 7.24
C VAL A 470 -12.37 -8.40 6.42
N PHE A 471 -11.50 -7.66 7.09
CA PHE A 471 -10.61 -6.69 6.47
C PHE A 471 -9.17 -7.16 6.55
N PHE A 472 -8.41 -6.80 5.54
CA PHE A 472 -6.95 -6.92 5.56
C PHE A 472 -6.35 -5.74 6.30
N PHE A 473 -5.30 -5.98 7.08
CA PHE A 473 -4.45 -4.91 7.65
C PHE A 473 -2.98 -5.27 7.56
N ASP A 474 -2.16 -4.25 7.53
CA ASP A 474 -0.72 -4.38 7.67
C ASP A 474 -0.13 -3.21 8.46
N ARG A 475 1.07 -3.42 8.97
CA ARG A 475 1.86 -2.42 9.69
C ARG A 475 3.35 -2.64 9.49
N VAL A 476 4.12 -1.62 9.81
CA VAL A 476 5.59 -1.72 9.85
C VAL A 476 6.01 -2.62 11.02
N LEU A 477 7.00 -3.48 10.79
CA LEU A 477 7.65 -4.23 11.86
C LEU A 477 8.54 -3.31 12.69
N ASP A 478 8.46 -3.43 14.01
CA ASP A 478 9.31 -2.71 14.95
C ASP A 478 10.21 -3.70 15.68
N GLY A 479 11.52 -3.61 15.44
CA GLY A 479 12.49 -4.54 16.02
C GLY A 479 12.55 -4.57 17.55
N ARG A 480 11.89 -3.62 18.23
CA ARG A 480 11.77 -3.62 19.71
C ARG A 480 10.67 -4.57 20.20
N TYR A 481 9.66 -4.84 19.36
CA TYR A 481 8.48 -5.64 19.70
C TYR A 481 8.35 -6.90 18.82
N ASP A 482 8.79 -6.82 17.56
CA ASP A 482 8.65 -7.88 16.57
C ASP A 482 9.99 -8.61 16.37
N THR A 483 10.42 -9.34 17.38
CA THR A 483 11.78 -9.93 17.43
C THR A 483 11.88 -11.32 16.80
N THR A 484 10.76 -11.96 16.47
CA THR A 484 10.77 -13.35 15.99
C THR A 484 10.97 -13.39 14.48
N ALA A 485 12.03 -14.05 14.07
CA ALA A 485 12.31 -14.36 12.67
C ALA A 485 12.50 -15.87 12.50
N ASN A 486 11.82 -16.44 11.52
CA ASN A 486 11.97 -17.84 11.16
C ASN A 486 12.99 -17.98 10.03
N ARG A 487 13.57 -19.17 9.88
CA ARG A 487 14.45 -19.49 8.75
C ARG A 487 13.72 -20.41 7.80
N LEU A 488 13.65 -20.00 6.54
CA LEU A 488 13.06 -20.77 5.46
C LEU A 488 14.04 -20.90 4.32
N GLU A 489 14.15 -22.10 3.79
CA GLU A 489 14.83 -22.32 2.52
C GLU A 489 13.83 -22.11 1.39
N VAL A 490 14.15 -21.21 0.46
CA VAL A 490 13.33 -20.90 -0.70
C VAL A 490 14.07 -21.15 -1.99
N GLU A 491 13.34 -21.50 -3.03
CA GLU A 491 13.91 -21.59 -4.36
C GLU A 491 13.90 -20.22 -5.04
N GLU A 492 15.07 -19.70 -5.33
CA GLU A 492 15.25 -18.49 -6.14
C GLU A 492 15.89 -18.83 -7.49
N LYS A 493 15.84 -17.85 -8.42
CA LYS A 493 16.53 -17.95 -9.70
C LYS A 493 18.05 -18.06 -9.44
N GLY A 494 18.60 -19.25 -9.53
CA GLY A 494 20.03 -19.53 -9.26
C GLY A 494 20.30 -20.50 -8.11
N GLY A 495 19.26 -21.09 -7.49
CA GLY A 495 19.38 -22.12 -6.46
C GLY A 495 18.60 -21.85 -5.19
N ALA A 496 18.88 -22.63 -4.15
CA ALA A 496 18.28 -22.43 -2.85
C ALA A 496 18.83 -21.17 -2.15
N ALA A 497 17.96 -20.43 -1.46
CA ALA A 497 18.31 -19.27 -0.66
C ALA A 497 17.60 -19.33 0.69
N GLU A 498 18.29 -18.93 1.76
CA GLU A 498 17.68 -18.76 3.08
C GLU A 498 17.00 -17.37 3.14
N VAL A 499 15.75 -17.33 3.57
CA VAL A 499 15.04 -16.11 3.94
C VAL A 499 14.64 -16.15 5.40
N ARG A 500 14.49 -14.98 6.03
CA ARG A 500 14.17 -14.86 7.46
C ARG A 500 12.89 -14.04 7.63
N PRO A 501 11.73 -14.63 7.29
CA PRO A 501 10.47 -13.91 7.40
C PRO A 501 10.04 -13.81 8.87
N TYR A 502 9.36 -12.70 9.19
CA TYR A 502 8.63 -12.58 10.43
C TYR A 502 7.40 -13.49 10.39
N PHE A 503 7.22 -14.24 11.47
CA PHE A 503 6.01 -14.99 11.75
C PHE A 503 5.73 -14.87 13.24
N GLU A 504 4.54 -14.37 13.57
CA GLU A 504 4.20 -14.02 14.94
C GLU A 504 4.16 -15.27 15.84
N PRO A 505 4.83 -15.25 17.00
CA PRO A 505 4.74 -16.35 17.95
C PRO A 505 3.32 -16.42 18.53
N ARG A 506 2.95 -17.60 19.00
CA ARG A 506 1.62 -17.86 19.57
C ARG A 506 1.37 -17.10 20.86
N GLU A 507 2.42 -16.85 21.62
CA GLU A 507 2.40 -16.26 22.95
C GLU A 507 3.20 -14.96 22.96
N GLY A 508 2.66 -13.94 23.61
CA GLY A 508 3.32 -12.68 23.85
C GLY A 508 2.54 -11.44 23.43
N ALA A 509 2.89 -10.32 24.02
CA ALA A 509 2.36 -9.02 23.63
C ALA A 509 2.86 -8.66 22.23
N SER A 510 1.94 -8.28 21.34
CA SER A 510 2.23 -7.93 19.97
C SER A 510 1.63 -6.58 19.62
N LEU A 511 2.37 -5.76 18.88
CA LEU A 511 1.81 -4.52 18.31
C LEU A 511 0.59 -4.79 17.40
N SER A 512 0.43 -6.01 16.88
CA SER A 512 -0.78 -6.40 16.15
C SER A 512 -1.98 -6.55 17.09
N ASN A 513 -1.79 -6.94 18.36
CA ASN A 513 -2.83 -6.93 19.39
C ASN A 513 -3.26 -5.50 19.71
N LEU A 514 -2.30 -4.59 19.88
CA LEU A 514 -2.58 -3.17 20.08
C LEU A 514 -3.33 -2.59 18.87
N ALA A 515 -2.92 -2.92 17.65
CA ALA A 515 -3.60 -2.49 16.43
C ALA A 515 -5.06 -2.97 16.39
N LEU A 516 -5.34 -4.25 16.69
CA LEU A 516 -6.70 -4.77 16.75
C LEU A 516 -7.54 -4.07 17.82
N HIS A 517 -6.96 -3.85 19.01
CA HIS A 517 -7.66 -3.14 20.09
C HIS A 517 -8.04 -1.72 19.66
N ILE A 518 -7.11 -0.96 19.10
CA ILE A 518 -7.36 0.39 18.58
C ILE A 518 -8.42 0.35 17.46
N LEU A 519 -8.34 -0.59 16.53
CA LEU A 519 -9.36 -0.75 15.49
C LEU A 519 -10.74 -1.03 16.08
N SER A 520 -10.84 -1.85 17.13
CA SER A 520 -12.11 -2.12 17.80
C SER A 520 -12.67 -0.91 18.54
N MET A 521 -11.81 -0.01 19.07
CA MET A 521 -12.22 1.23 19.69
C MET A 521 -12.63 2.32 18.69
N THR A 522 -12.18 2.23 17.44
CA THR A 522 -12.52 3.17 16.36
C THR A 522 -13.69 2.71 15.49
N ASP A 523 -14.30 1.58 15.80
CA ASP A 523 -15.53 1.09 15.19
C ASP A 523 -16.74 1.65 15.95
N ASN A 524 -17.46 2.61 15.35
CA ASN A 524 -18.60 3.26 16.00
C ASN A 524 -19.90 2.49 15.78
N PRO A 525 -20.52 1.96 16.86
CA PRO A 525 -21.80 1.25 16.78
C PRO A 525 -22.99 2.11 16.32
N GLU A 526 -22.90 3.42 16.51
CA GLU A 526 -23.99 4.35 16.14
C GLU A 526 -24.05 4.57 14.61
N VAL A 527 -22.99 4.23 13.89
CA VAL A 527 -22.92 4.39 12.43
C VAL A 527 -23.08 3.03 11.74
N SER A 528 -24.33 2.68 11.40
CA SER A 528 -24.66 1.39 10.78
C SER A 528 -23.96 1.15 9.45
N GLU A 529 -23.73 2.21 8.68
CA GLU A 529 -23.04 2.14 7.38
C GLU A 529 -21.54 1.82 7.50
N ALA A 530 -20.95 2.07 8.69
CA ALA A 530 -19.57 1.77 9.00
C ALA A 530 -19.42 0.49 9.84
N PHE A 531 -20.40 -0.43 9.78
CA PHE A 531 -20.43 -1.63 10.61
C PHE A 531 -19.14 -2.46 10.50
N GLY A 532 -18.37 -2.47 11.59
CA GLY A 532 -17.09 -3.16 11.69
C GLY A 532 -15.95 -2.48 10.95
N HIS A 533 -16.07 -1.19 10.64
CA HIS A 533 -15.04 -0.41 9.95
C HIS A 533 -14.55 0.76 10.81
N ASN A 534 -13.31 1.20 10.57
CA ASN A 534 -12.74 2.38 11.20
C ASN A 534 -13.52 3.65 10.82
N GLN A 535 -14.03 4.39 11.81
CA GLN A 535 -14.86 5.57 11.59
C GLN A 535 -14.09 6.71 10.90
N LEU A 536 -12.81 6.92 11.24
CA LEU A 536 -12.02 8.02 10.66
C LEU A 536 -11.82 7.82 9.16
N LEU A 537 -11.53 6.58 8.74
CA LEU A 537 -11.43 6.25 7.31
C LEU A 537 -12.79 6.36 6.61
N TYR A 538 -13.87 5.95 7.25
CA TYR A 538 -15.21 6.10 6.71
C TYR A 538 -15.57 7.57 6.46
N LEU A 539 -15.27 8.47 7.41
CA LEU A 539 -15.49 9.90 7.25
C LEU A 539 -14.61 10.51 6.17
N ALA A 540 -13.34 10.09 6.10
CA ALA A 540 -12.42 10.54 5.06
C ALA A 540 -12.90 10.10 3.66
N ASP A 541 -13.30 8.83 3.49
CA ASP A 541 -13.85 8.28 2.24
C ASP A 541 -15.07 9.06 1.75
N LYS A 542 -16.04 9.32 2.63
CA LYS A 542 -17.21 10.13 2.27
C LYS A 542 -16.84 11.55 1.85
N ALA A 543 -15.90 12.17 2.54
CA ALA A 543 -15.47 13.54 2.24
C ALA A 543 -14.76 13.61 0.88
N VAL A 544 -13.76 12.74 0.62
CA VAL A 544 -13.01 12.78 -0.65
C VAL A 544 -13.88 12.47 -1.85
N LYS A 545 -14.82 11.52 -1.74
CA LYS A 545 -15.76 11.19 -2.83
C LYS A 545 -16.68 12.38 -3.17
N THR A 546 -17.12 13.11 -2.15
CA THR A 546 -17.92 14.31 -2.34
C THR A 546 -17.11 15.41 -3.01
N GLU A 547 -15.89 15.64 -2.57
CA GLU A 547 -15.02 16.67 -3.12
C GLU A 547 -14.60 16.35 -4.56
N VAL A 548 -14.29 15.11 -4.90
CA VAL A 548 -13.97 14.71 -6.27
C VAL A 548 -15.15 14.98 -7.21
N ARG A 549 -16.38 14.71 -6.78
CA ARG A 549 -17.59 15.06 -7.58
C ARG A 549 -17.74 16.57 -7.78
N LEU A 550 -17.51 17.37 -6.74
CA LEU A 550 -17.55 18.84 -6.83
C LEU A 550 -16.43 19.37 -7.72
N MET A 551 -15.23 18.83 -7.59
CA MET A 551 -14.10 19.18 -8.48
C MET A 551 -14.43 18.87 -9.93
N ARG A 552 -14.96 17.70 -10.23
CA ARG A 552 -15.36 17.31 -11.59
C ARG A 552 -16.29 18.36 -12.21
N SER A 553 -17.33 18.75 -11.47
CA SER A 553 -18.29 19.76 -11.92
C SER A 553 -17.63 21.12 -12.15
N SER A 554 -16.80 21.58 -11.20
CA SER A 554 -16.12 22.88 -11.26
C SER A 554 -15.09 22.94 -12.40
N LEU A 555 -14.29 21.89 -12.56
CA LEU A 555 -13.25 21.82 -13.60
C LEU A 555 -13.86 21.74 -15.00
N ARG A 556 -14.98 21.02 -15.16
CA ARG A 556 -15.77 21.04 -16.41
C ARG A 556 -16.19 22.47 -16.75
N GLY A 557 -16.78 23.18 -15.81
CA GLY A 557 -17.21 24.57 -16.03
C GLY A 557 -16.05 25.51 -16.39
N VAL A 558 -14.88 25.37 -15.75
CA VAL A 558 -13.68 26.16 -16.07
C VAL A 558 -13.13 25.80 -17.45
N ALA A 559 -13.04 24.50 -17.79
CA ALA A 559 -12.59 24.04 -19.09
C ALA A 559 -13.51 24.58 -20.20
N ASP A 560 -14.83 24.43 -20.06
CA ASP A 560 -15.82 24.90 -21.02
C ASP A 560 -15.76 26.42 -21.20
N LEU A 561 -15.59 27.18 -20.13
CA LEU A 561 -15.44 28.64 -20.20
C LEU A 561 -14.15 29.03 -20.94
N ARG A 562 -13.03 28.36 -20.70
CA ARG A 562 -11.74 28.67 -21.35
C ARG A 562 -11.74 28.28 -22.81
N VAL A 563 -12.19 27.06 -23.12
CA VAL A 563 -12.31 26.58 -24.50
C VAL A 563 -13.36 27.37 -25.28
N GLY A 564 -14.50 27.69 -24.67
CA GLY A 564 -15.52 28.56 -25.29
C GLY A 564 -15.00 29.96 -25.61
N ARG A 565 -14.10 30.53 -24.81
CA ARG A 565 -13.41 31.79 -25.12
C ARG A 565 -12.42 31.65 -26.28
N MET A 566 -11.75 30.53 -26.41
CA MET A 566 -10.84 30.24 -27.53
C MET A 566 -11.61 29.97 -28.83
N SER A 567 -12.73 29.24 -28.77
CA SER A 567 -13.55 28.91 -29.93
C SER A 567 -14.21 30.16 -30.57
N ARG A 568 -14.64 31.14 -29.77
CA ARG A 568 -15.11 32.43 -30.25
C ARG A 568 -14.07 33.21 -31.05
N ARG A 569 -12.76 33.00 -30.76
CA ARG A 569 -11.67 33.65 -31.49
C ARG A 569 -11.21 32.90 -32.73
N LYS A 570 -11.45 31.58 -32.87
CA LYS A 570 -10.85 30.73 -33.91
C LYS A 570 -11.85 29.83 -34.65
N LEU A 571 -13.16 30.01 -34.54
CA LEU A 571 -14.19 29.19 -35.25
C LEU A 571 -14.08 27.66 -35.01
N VAL A 572 -13.66 27.22 -33.84
CA VAL A 572 -13.50 25.80 -33.52
C VAL A 572 -14.59 25.38 -32.52
N SER A 573 -15.85 25.40 -32.94
CA SER A 573 -16.98 25.04 -32.06
C SER A 573 -17.26 23.53 -31.97
N GLY A 574 -16.57 22.68 -32.74
CA GLY A 574 -16.81 21.24 -32.78
C GLY A 574 -15.83 20.35 -31.98
N VAL A 575 -14.88 20.96 -31.26
CA VAL A 575 -13.74 20.23 -30.68
C VAL A 575 -13.91 19.89 -29.18
N VAL A 576 -15.03 20.27 -28.55
CA VAL A 576 -15.10 20.37 -27.09
C VAL A 576 -15.87 19.24 -26.41
N SER A 577 -16.72 18.51 -27.12
CA SER A 577 -17.45 17.37 -26.56
C SER A 577 -17.63 16.24 -27.57
N THR A 578 -17.50 15.01 -27.12
CA THR A 578 -17.84 13.86 -27.95
C THR A 578 -19.36 13.71 -28.06
N PHE A 579 -19.83 13.11 -29.15
CA PHE A 579 -21.26 12.77 -29.33
C PHE A 579 -21.82 11.95 -28.14
N ARG A 580 -20.96 11.13 -27.52
CA ARG A 580 -21.30 10.32 -26.36
C ARG A 580 -21.54 11.15 -25.10
N GLU A 581 -20.73 12.19 -24.87
CA GLU A 581 -20.91 13.11 -23.74
C GLU A 581 -22.17 13.95 -23.90
N GLN A 582 -22.41 14.48 -25.09
CA GLN A 582 -23.65 15.24 -25.40
C GLN A 582 -24.90 14.38 -25.19
N ARG A 583 -24.82 13.07 -25.51
CA ARG A 583 -25.90 12.13 -25.27
C ARG A 583 -26.13 11.88 -23.80
N LEU A 584 -25.06 11.65 -23.04
CA LEU A 584 -25.10 11.45 -21.57
C LEU A 584 -25.66 12.70 -20.86
N GLU A 585 -25.21 13.90 -21.24
CA GLU A 585 -25.74 15.15 -20.68
C GLU A 585 -27.22 15.34 -21.01
N SER A 586 -27.65 14.96 -22.21
CA SER A 586 -29.06 15.04 -22.60
C SER A 586 -29.92 14.01 -21.85
N GLU A 587 -29.40 12.82 -21.60
CA GLU A 587 -30.07 11.78 -20.80
C GLU A 587 -30.15 12.17 -19.33
N GLU A 588 -29.10 12.73 -18.74
CA GLU A 588 -29.10 13.26 -17.37
C GLU A 588 -30.05 14.46 -17.23
N ALA A 589 -30.12 15.35 -18.24
CA ALA A 589 -31.05 16.47 -18.24
C ALA A 589 -32.50 15.99 -18.31
N ARG A 590 -32.78 14.93 -19.09
CA ARG A 590 -34.12 14.30 -19.17
C ARG A 590 -34.51 13.65 -17.84
N VAL A 591 -33.58 12.96 -17.18
CA VAL A 591 -33.84 12.33 -15.87
C VAL A 591 -34.12 13.41 -14.82
N ARG A 592 -33.32 14.49 -14.80
CA ARG A 592 -33.58 15.63 -13.89
C ARG A 592 -34.89 16.33 -14.18
N GLY A 593 -35.24 16.52 -15.46
CA GLY A 593 -36.52 17.07 -15.86
C GLY A 593 -37.71 16.19 -15.48
N ALA A 594 -37.58 14.85 -15.61
CA ALA A 594 -38.62 13.93 -15.19
C ALA A 594 -38.80 13.88 -13.66
N ALA A 595 -37.73 14.04 -12.90
CA ALA A 595 -37.79 14.11 -11.42
C ALA A 595 -38.43 15.40 -10.90
N SER A 596 -38.33 16.53 -11.67
CA SER A 596 -38.95 17.80 -11.30
C SER A 596 -40.43 17.95 -11.69
N TYR A 597 -41.00 17.00 -12.46
CA TYR A 597 -42.41 16.94 -12.81
C TYR A 597 -43.20 15.86 -12.03
N GLY A 598 -42.57 15.23 -11.04
CA GLY A 598 -43.16 14.16 -10.24
C GLY A 598 -43.54 14.52 -8.81
N ASP A 599 -43.48 15.81 -8.44
CA ASP A 599 -43.99 16.33 -7.16
C ASP A 599 -45.34 17.05 -7.35
#